data_277f1de25ab7aabc842ff50e9d09891c
#
_entry.id   277f1de25ab7aabc842ff50e9d09891c
#
_cell.length_a   1.000
_cell.length_b   1.000
_cell.length_c   1.000
_cell.angle_alpha   90.00
_cell.angle_beta   90.00
_cell.angle_gamma   90.00
#
_symmetry.space_group_name_H-M   'P 1'
#
loop_
_entity.id
_entity.type
_entity.pdbx_description
1 polymer ?
#
loop_
_entity_poly.entity_id
_entity_poly.type
_entity_poly.pdbx_seq_one_letter_code
_entity_poly.pdbx_strand_id
1 'polypeptide(L)'
;LQVWEFSFKSLSREYGRAFLWKVVLRHPWRTLRGAFEYRRFLKRRRRKGGITHLFWEGEEDFLQKATAEEGILVGLGFCQKPFECPSRRPNHSCLYLSTLDLDQGEEWPHPICRECKVAIMGKKALAAGANMYLMTSALDIACDVMIPSLETGRNAILILCPLSVQAITLPLLICGIKGYLIEYSSGNCRDYEEWLRADRGVKEEMTTLSPGALEKVMGLLHLLASRRRGSIRFERQGNMYWPVGEPSTDGHASV
;
A
#
# COMPACT_ATOMS: atom_id res chain seq x y z
N LEU A 1 2.70 23.75 -2.55
CA LEU A 1 1.66 23.31 -3.50
C LEU A 1 0.39 23.00 -2.74
N GLN A 2 -0.73 23.63 -3.14
CA GLN A 2 -2.01 23.29 -2.52
C GLN A 2 -2.48 21.93 -3.06
N VAL A 3 -3.08 21.10 -2.19
CA VAL A 3 -3.57 19.74 -2.51
C VAL A 3 -4.43 19.73 -3.78
N TRP A 4 -5.28 20.73 -3.96
CA TRP A 4 -6.14 20.87 -5.13
C TRP A 4 -5.35 21.10 -6.43
N GLU A 5 -4.33 21.94 -6.41
CA GLU A 5 -3.49 22.23 -7.58
C GLU A 5 -2.78 20.97 -8.08
N PHE A 6 -2.22 20.18 -7.14
CA PHE A 6 -1.59 18.92 -7.46
C PHE A 6 -2.60 17.93 -8.08
N SER A 7 -3.77 17.78 -7.46
CA SER A 7 -4.81 16.87 -7.95
C SER A 7 -5.33 17.25 -9.34
N PHE A 8 -5.53 18.54 -9.61
CA PHE A 8 -5.96 19.00 -10.94
C PHE A 8 -4.88 18.81 -12.00
N LYS A 9 -3.62 19.08 -11.69
CA LYS A 9 -2.49 18.80 -12.61
C LYS A 9 -2.39 17.29 -12.92
N SER A 10 -2.72 16.44 -11.96
CA SER A 10 -2.73 15.00 -12.16
C SER A 10 -3.86 14.51 -13.08
N LEU A 11 -5.01 15.20 -13.12
CA LEU A 11 -6.13 14.86 -14.03
C LEU A 11 -5.78 14.98 -15.52
N SER A 12 -4.79 15.77 -15.88
CA SER A 12 -4.30 15.85 -17.26
C SER A 12 -3.47 14.64 -17.71
N ARG A 13 -3.15 13.71 -16.80
CA ARG A 13 -2.34 12.52 -17.04
C ARG A 13 -3.20 11.29 -17.28
N GLU A 14 -2.57 10.23 -17.79
CA GLU A 14 -3.24 8.97 -18.10
C GLU A 14 -3.97 8.39 -16.89
N TYR A 15 -3.34 8.42 -15.72
CA TYR A 15 -3.95 7.97 -14.47
C TYR A 15 -5.23 8.76 -14.15
N GLY A 16 -5.18 10.08 -14.23
CA GLY A 16 -6.33 10.95 -13.94
C GLY A 16 -7.47 10.72 -14.93
N ARG A 17 -7.16 10.56 -16.23
CA ARG A 17 -8.14 10.21 -17.26
C ARG A 17 -8.75 8.83 -17.02
N ALA A 18 -7.92 7.82 -16.75
CA ALA A 18 -8.40 6.47 -16.44
C ALA A 18 -9.32 6.48 -15.21
N PHE A 19 -8.95 7.20 -14.15
CA PHE A 19 -9.75 7.34 -12.95
C PHE A 19 -11.08 8.06 -13.22
N LEU A 20 -11.07 9.17 -13.97
CA LEU A 20 -12.26 9.91 -14.35
C LEU A 20 -13.26 9.00 -15.09
N TRP A 21 -12.82 8.31 -16.14
CA TRP A 21 -13.69 7.48 -16.96
C TRP A 21 -14.15 6.19 -16.28
N LYS A 22 -13.23 5.48 -15.60
CA LYS A 22 -13.54 4.17 -15.02
C LYS A 22 -14.18 4.25 -13.63
N VAL A 23 -13.98 5.35 -12.90
CA VAL A 23 -14.46 5.51 -11.52
C VAL A 23 -15.50 6.61 -11.43
N VAL A 24 -15.12 7.86 -11.69
CA VAL A 24 -15.98 9.03 -11.40
C VAL A 24 -17.28 8.99 -12.21
N LEU A 25 -17.18 8.79 -13.52
CA LEU A 25 -18.34 8.78 -14.42
C LEU A 25 -19.20 7.51 -14.30
N ARG A 26 -18.57 6.37 -14.00
CA ARG A 26 -19.30 5.10 -13.85
C ARG A 26 -19.92 4.91 -12.47
N HIS A 27 -19.35 5.55 -11.43
CA HIS A 27 -19.80 5.40 -10.04
C HIS A 27 -20.07 6.76 -9.37
N PRO A 28 -21.03 7.58 -9.88
CA PRO A 28 -21.27 8.94 -9.39
C PRO A 28 -21.62 8.99 -7.92
N TRP A 29 -22.41 8.04 -7.42
CA TRP A 29 -22.79 7.96 -6.01
C TRP A 29 -21.61 7.68 -5.08
N ARG A 30 -20.69 6.80 -5.49
CA ARG A 30 -19.45 6.55 -4.75
C ARG A 30 -18.56 7.78 -4.76
N THR A 31 -18.49 8.48 -5.89
CA THR A 31 -17.75 9.74 -6.01
C THR A 31 -18.27 10.80 -5.05
N LEU A 32 -19.58 11.00 -4.99
CA LEU A 32 -20.20 11.93 -4.05
C LEU A 32 -19.95 11.54 -2.60
N ARG A 33 -20.12 10.26 -2.26
CA ARG A 33 -19.83 9.74 -0.93
C ARG A 33 -18.35 9.95 -0.56
N GLY A 34 -17.43 9.58 -1.44
CA GLY A 34 -16.00 9.75 -1.21
C GLY A 34 -15.59 11.22 -1.06
N ALA A 35 -16.20 12.12 -1.84
CA ALA A 35 -15.98 13.56 -1.71
C ALA A 35 -16.49 14.09 -0.34
N PHE A 36 -17.62 13.58 0.15
CA PHE A 36 -18.13 13.92 1.47
C PHE A 36 -17.20 13.39 2.59
N GLU A 37 -16.76 12.15 2.48
CA GLU A 37 -15.79 11.56 3.42
C GLU A 37 -14.46 12.33 3.41
N TYR A 38 -13.98 12.74 2.23
CA TYR A 38 -12.77 13.56 2.10
C TYR A 38 -12.93 14.93 2.78
N ARG A 39 -14.08 15.59 2.61
CA ARG A 39 -14.38 16.85 3.33
C ARG A 39 -14.39 16.66 4.84
N ARG A 40 -14.95 15.54 5.33
CA ARG A 40 -14.92 15.17 6.75
C ARG A 40 -13.49 14.88 7.23
N PHE A 41 -12.72 14.20 6.40
CA PHE A 41 -11.30 13.91 6.65
C PHE A 41 -10.49 15.21 6.83
N LEU A 42 -10.62 16.17 5.92
CA LEU A 42 -9.93 17.46 6.00
C LEU A 42 -10.29 18.24 7.29
N LYS A 43 -11.54 18.20 7.72
CA LYS A 43 -11.99 18.87 8.96
C LYS A 43 -11.38 18.24 10.22
N ARG A 44 -11.20 16.94 10.25
CA ARG A 44 -10.72 16.20 11.44
C ARG A 44 -9.21 16.13 11.58
N ARG A 45 -8.45 16.65 10.62
CA ARG A 45 -6.98 16.63 10.61
C ARG A 45 -6.40 15.27 11.06
N ARG A 46 -6.87 14.19 10.47
CA ARG A 46 -6.48 12.81 10.84
C ARG A 46 -5.05 12.43 10.40
N ARG A 47 -4.15 13.40 10.36
CA ARG A 47 -2.74 13.22 10.04
C ARG A 47 -1.90 13.62 11.25
N LYS A 48 -1.12 12.68 11.78
CA LYS A 48 -0.19 12.92 12.90
C LYS A 48 1.13 12.23 12.59
N GLY A 49 2.23 12.97 12.62
CA GLY A 49 3.58 12.41 12.46
C GLY A 49 3.81 11.66 11.14
N GLY A 50 3.24 12.13 10.01
CA GLY A 50 3.35 11.45 8.72
C GLY A 50 2.46 10.20 8.56
N ILE A 51 1.55 9.97 9.50
CA ILE A 51 0.58 8.87 9.45
C ILE A 51 -0.82 9.45 9.26
N THR A 52 -1.52 8.99 8.26
CA THR A 52 -2.89 9.37 7.90
C THR A 52 -3.80 8.17 8.04
N HIS A 53 -4.92 8.33 8.73
CA HIS A 53 -5.92 7.29 8.96
C HIS A 53 -7.11 7.50 8.02
N LEU A 54 -7.46 6.50 7.22
CA LEU A 54 -8.60 6.48 6.31
C LEU A 54 -9.78 5.65 6.84
N PHE A 55 -9.96 5.57 8.15
CA PHE A 55 -11.09 4.91 8.80
C PHE A 55 -11.68 5.82 9.87
N TRP A 56 -12.95 5.56 10.27
CA TRP A 56 -13.73 6.43 11.16
C TRP A 56 -13.95 5.83 12.54
N GLU A 57 -13.86 4.51 12.63
CA GLU A 57 -13.90 3.68 13.82
C GLU A 57 -12.61 3.82 14.65
N GLY A 58 -12.58 3.18 15.81
CA GLY A 58 -11.37 3.00 16.60
C GLY A 58 -10.33 2.14 15.85
N GLU A 59 -9.06 2.32 16.18
CA GLU A 59 -7.97 1.55 15.55
C GLU A 59 -8.14 0.05 15.79
N GLU A 60 -8.54 -0.33 17.00
CA GLU A 60 -8.78 -1.72 17.36
C GLU A 60 -9.93 -2.35 16.54
N ASP A 61 -11.06 -1.62 16.43
CA ASP A 61 -12.21 -2.06 15.65
C ASP A 61 -11.87 -2.19 14.16
N PHE A 62 -11.07 -1.24 13.63
CA PHE A 62 -10.59 -1.31 12.25
C PHE A 62 -9.72 -2.55 12.04
N LEU A 63 -8.73 -2.80 12.91
CA LEU A 63 -7.83 -3.94 12.79
C LEU A 63 -8.56 -5.28 12.96
N GLN A 64 -9.54 -5.35 13.85
CA GLN A 64 -10.35 -6.55 14.03
C GLN A 64 -11.14 -6.88 12.76
N LYS A 65 -11.80 -5.91 12.16
CA LYS A 65 -12.53 -6.09 10.89
C LYS A 65 -11.59 -6.46 9.75
N ALA A 66 -10.47 -5.74 9.63
CA ALA A 66 -9.51 -5.97 8.57
C ALA A 66 -8.84 -7.37 8.61
N THR A 67 -8.79 -8.00 9.78
CA THR A 67 -8.29 -9.38 9.92
C THR A 67 -9.36 -10.44 9.68
N ALA A 68 -10.64 -10.12 9.92
CA ALA A 68 -11.76 -11.03 9.70
C ALA A 68 -12.21 -11.09 8.22
N GLU A 69 -11.99 -10.02 7.46
CA GLU A 69 -12.36 -9.89 6.05
C GLU A 69 -11.24 -10.41 5.12
N GLU A 70 -11.30 -10.08 3.83
CA GLU A 70 -10.40 -10.55 2.74
C GLU A 70 -8.91 -10.23 2.92
N GLY A 71 -8.51 -9.69 4.06
CA GLY A 71 -7.13 -9.37 4.38
C GLY A 71 -6.76 -7.90 4.12
N ILE A 72 -5.52 -7.57 4.49
CA ILE A 72 -4.96 -6.24 4.31
C ILE A 72 -3.98 -6.24 3.14
N LEU A 73 -4.06 -5.22 2.30
CA LEU A 73 -3.06 -4.92 1.30
C LEU A 73 -1.95 -4.07 1.92
N VAL A 74 -0.70 -4.51 1.81
CA VAL A 74 0.48 -3.70 2.13
C VAL A 74 1.12 -3.20 0.85
N GLY A 75 1.07 -1.90 0.62
CA GLY A 75 1.65 -1.26 -0.56
C GLY A 75 2.94 -0.53 -0.24
N LEU A 76 4.04 -0.90 -0.91
CA LEU A 76 5.36 -0.30 -0.75
C LEU A 76 5.80 0.36 -2.05
N GLY A 77 6.27 1.61 -2.00
CA GLY A 77 6.77 2.29 -3.19
C GLY A 77 8.12 1.72 -3.66
N PHE A 78 8.30 1.60 -4.97
CA PHE A 78 9.57 1.17 -5.56
C PHE A 78 10.75 2.07 -5.18
N CYS A 79 10.47 3.31 -4.77
CA CYS A 79 11.48 4.28 -4.32
C CYS A 79 12.32 3.78 -3.12
N GLN A 80 11.80 2.80 -2.37
CA GLN A 80 12.52 2.16 -1.27
C GLN A 80 13.50 1.07 -1.72
N LYS A 81 13.40 0.61 -2.96
CA LYS A 81 14.37 -0.37 -3.47
C LYS A 81 15.75 0.27 -3.59
N PRO A 82 16.83 -0.45 -3.21
CA PRO A 82 18.19 0.01 -3.43
C PRO A 82 18.48 0.19 -4.93
N PHE A 83 19.47 1.01 -5.26
CA PHE A 83 19.85 1.28 -6.67
C PHE A 83 20.30 0.01 -7.38
N GLU A 84 21.01 -0.85 -6.67
CA GLU A 84 21.56 -2.13 -7.15
C GLU A 84 20.55 -3.27 -7.00
N CYS A 85 19.26 -2.96 -6.89
CA CYS A 85 18.22 -3.98 -6.73
C CYS A 85 18.25 -4.98 -7.91
N PRO A 86 18.42 -6.28 -7.68
CA PRO A 86 18.48 -7.28 -8.75
C PRO A 86 17.20 -7.37 -9.58
N SER A 87 16.05 -6.97 -8.99
CA SER A 87 14.77 -6.89 -9.69
C SER A 87 14.55 -5.56 -10.41
N ARG A 88 15.52 -4.65 -10.43
CA ARG A 88 15.39 -3.25 -10.87
C ARG A 88 14.41 -2.44 -10.03
N ARG A 89 14.59 -1.12 -9.97
CA ARG A 89 13.78 -0.26 -9.08
C ARG A 89 12.33 -0.08 -9.55
N PRO A 90 12.06 0.46 -10.76
CA PRO A 90 10.70 0.74 -11.22
C PRO A 90 10.02 -0.54 -11.73
N ASN A 91 9.75 -1.48 -10.80
CA ASN A 91 9.26 -2.80 -11.14
C ASN A 91 8.43 -3.35 -9.98
N HIS A 92 7.33 -4.01 -10.27
CA HIS A 92 6.48 -4.70 -9.30
C HIS A 92 7.09 -5.99 -8.74
N SER A 93 8.25 -6.41 -9.27
CA SER A 93 8.93 -7.65 -8.85
C SER A 93 9.90 -7.38 -7.72
N CYS A 94 10.01 -8.32 -6.79
CA CYS A 94 11.08 -8.43 -5.82
C CYS A 94 11.61 -9.86 -5.86
N LEU A 95 12.88 -10.05 -6.24
CA LEU A 95 13.48 -11.37 -6.35
C LEU A 95 13.35 -12.14 -5.03
N TYR A 96 13.68 -11.50 -3.92
CA TYR A 96 13.57 -12.12 -2.60
C TYR A 96 12.14 -12.58 -2.29
N LEU A 97 11.11 -11.75 -2.52
CA LEU A 97 9.73 -12.12 -2.23
C LEU A 97 9.17 -13.17 -3.19
N SER A 98 9.72 -13.25 -4.40
CA SER A 98 9.33 -14.26 -5.39
C SER A 98 9.92 -15.65 -5.10
N THR A 99 10.99 -15.71 -4.32
CA THR A 99 11.64 -16.96 -3.89
C THR A 99 11.44 -17.25 -2.41
N LEU A 100 10.62 -16.45 -1.73
CA LEU A 100 10.42 -16.56 -0.30
C LEU A 100 9.65 -17.85 0.04
N ASP A 101 10.29 -18.68 0.83
CA ASP A 101 9.70 -19.84 1.48
C ASP A 101 9.97 -19.72 2.99
N LEU A 102 8.92 -19.63 3.79
CA LEU A 102 9.06 -19.45 5.23
C LEU A 102 9.44 -20.74 5.95
N ASP A 103 9.27 -21.92 5.32
CA ASP A 103 9.64 -23.22 5.88
C ASP A 103 11.12 -23.53 5.71
N GLN A 104 11.72 -23.10 4.59
CA GLN A 104 13.11 -23.46 4.26
C GLN A 104 14.15 -22.56 4.91
N GLY A 105 13.72 -21.60 5.73
CA GLY A 105 14.62 -20.64 6.36
C GLY A 105 14.90 -19.42 5.49
N GLU A 106 15.86 -18.59 5.95
CA GLU A 106 16.11 -17.29 5.35
C GLU A 106 17.26 -17.35 4.35
N GLU A 107 16.96 -17.65 3.10
CA GLU A 107 17.92 -17.58 2.01
C GLU A 107 17.78 -16.25 1.25
N TRP A 108 18.88 -15.50 1.21
CA TRP A 108 18.93 -14.20 0.55
C TRP A 108 19.52 -14.33 -0.85
N PRO A 109 18.74 -14.11 -1.92
CA PRO A 109 19.22 -14.29 -3.29
C PRO A 109 20.30 -13.28 -3.69
N HIS A 110 20.44 -12.18 -2.94
CA HIS A 110 21.47 -11.17 -3.15
C HIS A 110 21.79 -10.46 -1.83
N PRO A 111 23.07 -10.11 -1.53
CA PRO A 111 23.47 -9.46 -0.27
C PRO A 111 22.68 -8.19 0.04
N ILE A 112 22.38 -7.34 -0.97
CA ILE A 112 21.63 -6.09 -0.83
C ILE A 112 20.20 -6.31 -0.30
N CYS A 113 19.63 -7.49 -0.48
CA CYS A 113 18.28 -7.81 -0.02
C CYS A 113 18.19 -7.87 1.50
N ARG A 114 19.28 -8.16 2.21
CA ARG A 114 19.32 -8.22 3.69
C ARG A 114 18.99 -6.89 4.35
N GLU A 115 19.39 -5.79 3.73
CA GLU A 115 19.19 -4.43 4.24
C GLU A 115 18.00 -3.73 3.57
N CYS A 116 17.44 -4.34 2.53
CA CYS A 116 16.36 -3.78 1.74
C CYS A 116 15.06 -3.70 2.56
N LYS A 117 14.57 -2.49 2.82
CA LYS A 117 13.33 -2.28 3.57
C LYS A 117 12.09 -2.90 2.89
N VAL A 118 12.09 -2.94 1.55
CA VAL A 118 11.02 -3.63 0.79
C VAL A 118 11.03 -5.13 1.08
N ALA A 119 12.20 -5.76 1.08
CA ALA A 119 12.33 -7.19 1.38
C ALA A 119 11.90 -7.50 2.84
N ILE A 120 12.41 -6.72 3.79
CA ILE A 120 12.12 -6.91 5.23
C ILE A 120 10.64 -6.70 5.53
N MET A 121 10.05 -5.57 5.11
CA MET A 121 8.64 -5.29 5.36
C MET A 121 7.73 -6.21 4.56
N GLY A 122 8.10 -6.53 3.32
CA GLY A 122 7.35 -7.46 2.48
C GLY A 122 7.29 -8.86 3.06
N LYS A 123 8.42 -9.40 3.54
CA LYS A 123 8.45 -10.68 4.26
C LYS A 123 7.48 -10.67 5.45
N LYS A 124 7.54 -9.62 6.28
CA LYS A 124 6.66 -9.52 7.46
C LYS A 124 5.19 -9.37 7.07
N ALA A 125 4.88 -8.62 6.01
CA ALA A 125 3.52 -8.49 5.51
C ALA A 125 2.97 -9.85 5.03
N LEU A 126 3.73 -10.56 4.22
CA LEU A 126 3.34 -11.89 3.73
C LEU A 126 3.21 -12.89 4.89
N ALA A 127 4.18 -12.93 5.81
CA ALA A 127 4.11 -13.77 7.00
C ALA A 127 2.91 -13.46 7.90
N ALA A 128 2.41 -12.22 7.88
CA ALA A 128 1.18 -11.82 8.54
C ALA A 128 -0.09 -12.16 7.71
N GLY A 129 0.04 -12.85 6.58
CA GLY A 129 -1.07 -13.17 5.69
C GLY A 129 -1.65 -11.97 4.94
N ALA A 130 -0.91 -10.88 4.84
CA ALA A 130 -1.30 -9.72 4.06
C ALA A 130 -0.93 -9.89 2.58
N ASN A 131 -1.73 -9.32 1.70
CA ASN A 131 -1.37 -9.18 0.30
C ASN A 131 -0.30 -8.09 0.16
N MET A 132 0.68 -8.26 -0.70
CA MET A 132 1.71 -7.27 -0.88
C MET A 132 1.75 -6.72 -2.30
N TYR A 133 1.91 -5.41 -2.43
CA TYR A 133 1.97 -4.70 -3.70
C TYR A 133 3.15 -3.75 -3.76
N LEU A 134 3.97 -3.86 -4.81
CA LEU A 134 5.04 -2.91 -5.08
C LEU A 134 4.51 -1.83 -6.02
N MET A 135 4.28 -0.65 -5.49
CA MET A 135 3.75 0.49 -6.23
C MET A 135 4.82 1.09 -7.13
N THR A 136 4.52 1.25 -8.41
CA THR A 136 5.44 1.84 -9.41
C THR A 136 4.94 3.19 -9.88
N SER A 137 3.71 3.27 -10.38
CA SER A 137 3.10 4.50 -10.87
C SER A 137 1.71 4.73 -10.30
N ALA A 138 1.20 5.95 -10.43
CA ALA A 138 -0.16 6.30 -10.05
C ALA A 138 -1.20 5.56 -10.91
N LEU A 139 -0.88 5.30 -12.18
CA LEU A 139 -1.75 4.53 -13.09
C LEU A 139 -1.86 3.08 -12.62
N ASP A 140 -0.74 2.46 -12.25
CA ASP A 140 -0.73 1.08 -11.75
C ASP A 140 -1.54 0.96 -10.45
N ILE A 141 -1.36 1.90 -9.51
CA ILE A 141 -2.18 1.94 -8.27
C ILE A 141 -3.67 2.07 -8.60
N ALA A 142 -4.03 2.91 -9.57
CA ALA A 142 -5.42 3.06 -9.98
C ALA A 142 -5.99 1.77 -10.59
N CYS A 143 -5.22 1.09 -11.45
CA CYS A 143 -5.66 -0.11 -12.14
C CYS A 143 -5.65 -1.37 -11.25
N ASP A 144 -4.61 -1.54 -10.45
CA ASP A 144 -4.38 -2.78 -9.69
C ASP A 144 -5.01 -2.74 -8.28
N VAL A 145 -5.22 -1.54 -7.72
CA VAL A 145 -5.73 -1.39 -6.35
C VAL A 145 -7.07 -0.67 -6.32
N MET A 146 -7.16 0.56 -6.86
CA MET A 146 -8.34 1.40 -6.66
C MET A 146 -9.56 0.87 -7.41
N ILE A 147 -9.43 0.58 -8.71
CA ILE A 147 -10.55 0.13 -9.53
C ILE A 147 -11.09 -1.22 -9.05
N PRO A 148 -10.26 -2.25 -8.77
CA PRO A 148 -10.76 -3.51 -8.21
C PRO A 148 -11.44 -3.36 -6.84
N SER A 149 -11.07 -2.36 -6.05
CA SER A 149 -11.69 -2.11 -4.73
C SER A 149 -13.07 -1.45 -4.80
N LEU A 150 -13.54 -1.05 -5.98
CA LEU A 150 -14.85 -0.39 -6.12
C LEU A 150 -16.01 -1.30 -5.71
N GLU A 151 -15.92 -2.59 -5.86
CA GLU A 151 -17.03 -3.50 -5.57
C GLU A 151 -17.11 -3.85 -4.08
N THR A 152 -16.01 -4.31 -3.50
CA THR A 152 -15.94 -4.83 -2.14
C THR A 152 -15.37 -3.86 -1.12
N GLY A 153 -14.67 -2.81 -1.57
CA GLY A 153 -13.78 -2.02 -0.73
C GLY A 153 -12.48 -2.79 -0.49
N ARG A 154 -11.56 -2.20 0.27
CA ARG A 154 -10.31 -2.87 0.66
C ARG A 154 -9.70 -2.21 1.88
N ASN A 155 -9.07 -3.02 2.72
CA ASN A 155 -8.24 -2.52 3.80
C ASN A 155 -6.78 -2.46 3.33
N ALA A 156 -6.07 -1.36 3.63
CA ALA A 156 -4.72 -1.17 3.13
C ALA A 156 -3.80 -0.42 4.11
N ILE A 157 -2.51 -0.76 4.06
CA ILE A 157 -1.40 0.00 4.63
C ILE A 157 -0.52 0.42 3.45
N LEU A 158 -0.60 1.69 3.05
CA LEU A 158 0.14 2.21 1.90
C LEU A 158 1.26 3.14 2.37
N ILE A 159 2.49 2.85 1.95
CA ILE A 159 3.67 3.64 2.29
C ILE A 159 4.09 4.45 1.07
N LEU A 160 3.99 5.77 1.16
CA LEU A 160 4.02 6.68 0.03
C LEU A 160 4.79 7.97 0.35
N CYS A 161 5.17 8.71 -0.69
CA CYS A 161 5.66 10.07 -0.48
C CYS A 161 4.50 11.04 -0.13
N PRO A 162 4.77 12.15 0.59
CA PRO A 162 3.74 13.12 0.98
C PRO A 162 2.93 13.68 -0.20
N LEU A 163 3.55 13.87 -1.37
CA LEU A 163 2.86 14.32 -2.58
C LEU A 163 1.87 13.27 -3.10
N SER A 164 2.27 11.99 -3.07
CA SER A 164 1.36 10.90 -3.45
C SER A 164 0.19 10.79 -2.47
N VAL A 165 0.43 10.89 -1.16
CA VAL A 165 -0.65 10.90 -0.16
C VAL A 165 -1.66 11.99 -0.45
N GLN A 166 -1.19 13.20 -0.79
CA GLN A 166 -2.09 14.30 -1.15
C GLN A 166 -2.91 14.01 -2.42
N ALA A 167 -2.30 13.39 -3.42
CA ALA A 167 -2.95 13.11 -4.70
C ALA A 167 -3.99 11.99 -4.61
N ILE A 168 -3.69 10.93 -3.85
CA ILE A 168 -4.49 9.70 -3.88
C ILE A 168 -5.52 9.57 -2.76
N THR A 169 -5.45 10.39 -1.69
CA THR A 169 -6.39 10.27 -0.56
C THR A 169 -7.85 10.33 -0.99
N LEU A 170 -8.23 11.31 -1.81
CA LEU A 170 -9.60 11.39 -2.34
C LEU A 170 -9.97 10.20 -3.22
N PRO A 171 -9.16 9.80 -4.22
CA PRO A 171 -9.37 8.58 -4.99
C PRO A 171 -9.56 7.32 -4.14
N LEU A 172 -8.75 7.12 -3.11
CA LEU A 172 -8.86 5.96 -2.22
C LEU A 172 -10.22 5.93 -1.48
N LEU A 173 -10.65 7.09 -0.95
CA LEU A 173 -11.95 7.21 -0.29
C LEU A 173 -13.13 6.96 -1.25
N ILE A 174 -13.03 7.42 -2.49
CA ILE A 174 -14.04 7.14 -3.54
C ILE A 174 -14.14 5.63 -3.79
N CYS A 175 -13.00 4.95 -3.86
CA CYS A 175 -12.93 3.51 -4.10
C CYS A 175 -13.25 2.65 -2.86
N GLY A 176 -13.53 3.27 -1.71
CA GLY A 176 -13.87 2.54 -0.48
C GLY A 176 -12.68 1.91 0.21
N ILE A 177 -11.47 2.41 -0.06
CA ILE A 177 -10.24 1.92 0.57
C ILE A 177 -10.08 2.58 1.94
N LYS A 178 -9.90 1.75 2.97
CA LYS A 178 -9.68 2.16 4.35
C LYS A 178 -8.31 1.74 4.81
N GLY A 179 -7.77 2.39 5.85
CA GLY A 179 -6.51 1.98 6.46
C GLY A 179 -5.55 3.11 6.73
N TYR A 180 -4.27 2.85 6.49
CA TYR A 180 -3.19 3.77 6.82
C TYR A 180 -2.47 4.24 5.54
N LEU A 181 -2.24 5.54 5.47
CA LEU A 181 -1.24 6.12 4.57
C LEU A 181 -0.07 6.58 5.42
N ILE A 182 1.10 6.02 5.18
CA ILE A 182 2.32 6.27 5.95
C ILE A 182 3.32 6.95 5.03
N GLU A 183 3.80 8.12 5.45
CA GLU A 183 4.66 8.94 4.61
C GLU A 183 6.13 8.64 4.85
N TYR A 184 6.89 8.66 3.77
CA TYR A 184 8.35 8.69 3.87
C TYR A 184 8.81 9.98 4.54
N SER A 185 9.90 9.90 5.30
CA SER A 185 10.51 11.04 5.98
C SER A 185 11.63 11.70 5.18
N SER A 186 12.29 10.94 4.30
CA SER A 186 13.38 11.46 3.46
C SER A 186 13.39 10.84 2.07
N GLY A 187 14.18 11.42 1.17
CA GLY A 187 14.24 11.03 -0.25
C GLY A 187 12.92 11.28 -1.00
N ASN A 188 12.06 12.15 -0.49
CA ASN A 188 10.78 12.48 -1.11
C ASN A 188 10.96 13.34 -2.35
N CYS A 189 9.99 13.25 -3.27
CA CYS A 189 9.90 14.19 -4.36
C CYS A 189 9.62 15.60 -3.80
N ARG A 190 10.42 16.59 -4.19
CA ARG A 190 10.35 17.98 -3.70
C ARG A 190 9.21 18.74 -4.32
N ASP A 191 8.91 18.41 -5.59
CA ASP A 191 7.89 19.07 -6.38
C ASP A 191 7.16 18.10 -7.32
N TYR A 192 6.21 18.64 -8.08
CA TYR A 192 5.39 17.86 -9.00
C TYR A 192 6.18 17.31 -10.21
N GLU A 193 7.22 18.01 -10.65
CA GLU A 193 8.02 17.55 -11.80
C GLU A 193 8.89 16.37 -11.41
N GLU A 194 9.51 16.42 -10.23
CA GLU A 194 10.24 15.28 -9.68
C GLU A 194 9.31 14.09 -9.42
N TRP A 195 8.10 14.36 -8.92
CA TRP A 195 7.09 13.32 -8.75
C TRP A 195 6.70 12.65 -10.09
N LEU A 196 6.53 13.45 -11.18
CA LEU A 196 6.25 12.90 -12.51
C LEU A 196 7.41 12.09 -13.08
N ARG A 197 8.66 12.47 -12.80
CA ARG A 197 9.83 11.67 -13.17
C ARG A 197 9.82 10.33 -12.41
N ALA A 198 9.57 10.37 -11.12
CA ALA A 198 9.45 9.18 -10.29
C ALA A 198 8.29 8.26 -10.76
N ASP A 199 7.15 8.84 -11.15
CA ASP A 199 6.00 8.09 -11.69
C ASP A 199 6.34 7.36 -13.00
N ARG A 200 7.37 7.82 -13.72
CA ARG A 200 7.94 7.16 -14.91
C ARG A 200 9.12 6.24 -14.60
N GLY A 201 9.40 6.00 -13.33
CA GLY A 201 10.48 5.14 -12.88
C GLY A 201 11.83 5.82 -12.65
N VAL A 202 11.95 7.13 -12.84
CA VAL A 202 13.20 7.89 -12.67
C VAL A 202 13.21 8.55 -11.30
N LYS A 203 13.96 7.96 -10.35
CA LYS A 203 14.10 8.47 -8.98
C LYS A 203 15.57 8.39 -8.55
N GLU A 204 16.15 9.54 -8.25
CA GLU A 204 17.58 9.71 -7.95
C GLU A 204 17.93 9.37 -6.49
N GLU A 205 16.97 9.46 -5.58
CA GLU A 205 17.16 9.18 -4.16
C GLU A 205 16.33 7.98 -3.70
N MET A 206 16.82 7.26 -2.71
CA MET A 206 16.02 6.27 -1.99
C MET A 206 15.17 6.97 -0.93
N THR A 207 13.93 6.51 -0.79
CA THR A 207 13.06 6.99 0.28
C THR A 207 13.23 6.15 1.54
N THR A 208 13.12 6.79 2.70
CA THR A 208 13.16 6.12 3.99
C THR A 208 12.00 6.54 4.89
N LEU A 209 11.66 5.67 5.84
CA LEU A 209 10.71 5.98 6.91
C LEU A 209 11.46 6.57 8.12
N SER A 210 10.79 7.43 8.87
CA SER A 210 11.27 7.80 10.20
C SER A 210 11.24 6.58 11.13
N PRO A 211 12.06 6.55 12.20
CA PRO A 211 12.03 5.45 13.16
C PRO A 211 10.64 5.18 13.72
N GLY A 212 9.88 6.22 14.08
CA GLY A 212 8.52 6.07 14.61
C GLY A 212 7.51 5.58 13.56
N ALA A 213 7.64 5.97 12.27
CA ALA A 213 6.80 5.44 11.20
C ALA A 213 7.13 3.98 10.91
N LEU A 214 8.41 3.61 10.92
CA LEU A 214 8.84 2.22 10.77
C LEU A 214 8.33 1.35 11.91
N GLU A 215 8.47 1.81 13.16
CA GLU A 215 7.95 1.13 14.34
C GLU A 215 6.43 0.92 14.24
N LYS A 216 5.68 1.93 13.81
CA LYS A 216 4.24 1.80 13.58
C LYS A 216 3.90 0.74 12.53
N VAL A 217 4.59 0.74 11.39
CA VAL A 217 4.39 -0.29 10.35
C VAL A 217 4.68 -1.67 10.92
N MET A 218 5.82 -1.84 11.59
CA MET A 218 6.23 -3.13 12.15
C MET A 218 5.27 -3.61 13.24
N GLY A 219 4.76 -2.69 14.08
CA GLY A 219 3.74 -2.97 15.08
C GLY A 219 2.41 -3.42 14.47
N LEU A 220 1.95 -2.74 13.41
CA LEU A 220 0.76 -3.15 12.68
C LEU A 220 0.92 -4.55 12.05
N LEU A 221 2.05 -4.83 11.40
CA LEU A 221 2.31 -6.15 10.83
C LEU A 221 2.41 -7.25 11.89
N HIS A 222 2.98 -6.94 13.05
CA HIS A 222 3.01 -7.87 14.19
C HIS A 222 1.60 -8.17 14.72
N LEU A 223 0.76 -7.16 14.91
CA LEU A 223 -0.64 -7.33 15.31
C LEU A 223 -1.43 -8.15 14.29
N LEU A 224 -1.22 -7.95 13.01
CA LEU A 224 -1.85 -8.76 11.96
C LEU A 224 -1.40 -10.22 12.07
N ALA A 225 -0.10 -10.46 12.23
CA ALA A 225 0.46 -11.82 12.37
C ALA A 225 -0.06 -12.55 13.61
N SER A 226 -0.27 -11.85 14.73
CA SER A 226 -0.81 -12.45 15.96
C SER A 226 -2.30 -12.83 15.86
N ARG A 227 -3.03 -12.21 14.95
CA ARG A 227 -4.49 -12.43 14.77
C ARG A 227 -4.82 -13.37 13.61
N ARG A 228 -3.89 -13.58 12.72
CA ARG A 228 -4.08 -14.38 11.51
C ARG A 228 -3.04 -15.50 11.47
N ARG A 229 -3.45 -16.74 11.21
CA ARG A 229 -2.51 -17.79 10.87
C ARG A 229 -1.93 -17.45 9.50
N GLY A 230 -0.65 -17.12 9.46
CA GLY A 230 0.06 -16.81 8.23
C GLY A 230 0.08 -17.98 7.27
N SER A 231 0.04 -17.72 5.99
CA SER A 231 0.35 -18.73 4.98
C SER A 231 1.86 -18.86 4.88
N ILE A 232 2.32 -20.06 4.59
CA ILE A 232 3.73 -20.41 4.45
C ILE A 232 4.20 -20.18 3.03
N ARG A 233 3.27 -20.28 2.08
CA ARG A 233 3.54 -20.14 0.64
C ARG A 233 2.88 -18.90 0.08
N PHE A 234 3.56 -18.29 -0.87
CA PHE A 234 3.12 -17.07 -1.54
C PHE A 234 3.31 -17.22 -3.03
N GLU A 235 2.36 -16.71 -3.78
CA GLU A 235 2.52 -16.64 -5.22
C GLU A 235 2.28 -15.22 -5.73
N ARG A 236 2.93 -14.90 -6.83
CA ARG A 236 2.71 -13.64 -7.51
C ARG A 236 1.68 -13.82 -8.60
N GLN A 237 0.55 -13.13 -8.44
CA GLN A 237 -0.49 -13.03 -9.46
C GLN A 237 -0.54 -11.61 -9.99
N GLY A 238 -0.20 -11.41 -11.28
CA GLY A 238 -0.05 -10.09 -11.85
C GLY A 238 1.03 -9.28 -11.14
N ASN A 239 0.64 -8.13 -10.58
CA ASN A 239 1.53 -7.22 -9.86
C ASN A 239 1.51 -7.39 -8.34
N MET A 240 0.71 -8.30 -7.82
CA MET A 240 0.55 -8.53 -6.38
C MET A 240 1.13 -9.86 -5.94
N TYR A 241 1.58 -9.92 -4.68
CA TYR A 241 1.92 -11.15 -3.98
C TYR A 241 0.77 -11.54 -3.07
N TRP A 242 0.31 -12.77 -3.20
CA TRP A 242 -0.82 -13.33 -2.48
C TRP A 242 -0.37 -14.48 -1.59
N PRO A 243 -0.88 -14.59 -0.36
CA PRO A 243 -0.73 -15.81 0.41
C PRO A 243 -1.49 -16.95 -0.27
N VAL A 244 -0.82 -18.10 -0.43
CA VAL A 244 -1.41 -19.31 -1.02
C VAL A 244 -1.68 -20.33 0.08
N GLY A 245 -2.90 -20.79 0.19
CA GLY A 245 -3.35 -21.79 1.16
C GLY A 245 -4.57 -21.32 1.93
N GLU A 246 -5.50 -22.23 2.16
CA GLU A 246 -6.62 -21.98 3.04
C GLU A 246 -6.10 -21.78 4.47
N PRO A 247 -6.68 -20.84 5.25
CA PRO A 247 -6.50 -20.88 6.69
C PRO A 247 -7.01 -22.24 7.13
N SER A 248 -6.14 -23.09 7.71
CA SER A 248 -6.54 -24.41 8.18
C SER A 248 -7.69 -24.25 9.17
N THR A 249 -8.86 -24.69 8.77
CA THR A 249 -10.07 -24.75 9.60
C THR A 249 -10.02 -25.90 10.63
N ASP A 250 -8.84 -26.44 10.88
CA ASP A 250 -8.64 -27.49 11.88
C ASP A 250 -8.66 -26.92 13.29
N GLY A 251 -9.84 -26.67 13.79
CA GLY A 251 -10.14 -26.18 15.13
C GLY A 251 -11.46 -26.65 15.70
N HIS A 252 -12.09 -27.65 15.10
CA HIS A 252 -13.13 -28.43 15.78
C HIS A 252 -12.52 -29.74 16.24
N ALA A 253 -11.82 -29.70 17.38
CA ALA A 253 -11.62 -30.90 18.18
C ALA A 253 -12.98 -31.31 18.70
N SER A 254 -13.39 -32.47 18.24
CA SER A 254 -14.46 -33.29 18.83
C SER A 254 -14.20 -33.48 20.33
N VAL A 255 -15.18 -33.16 21.15
CA VAL A 255 -15.48 -33.85 22.41
C VAL A 255 -16.98 -34.08 22.45
#